data_1dab45e00b7943411970e4dc49b1667e
#
_entry.id   1dab45e00b7943411970e4dc49b1667e
#
_cell.length_a   1.000
_cell.length_b   1.000
_cell.length_c   1.000
_cell.angle_alpha   90.00
_cell.angle_beta   90.00
_cell.angle_gamma   90.00
#
_symmetry.space_group_name_H-M   'P 1'
#
loop_
_entity.id
_entity.type
_entity.pdbx_description
1 polymer ?
#
loop_
_entity_poly.entity_id
_entity_poly.type
_entity_poly.pdbx_seq_one_letter_code
_entity_poly.pdbx_strand_id
1 'polypeptide(L)'
;NADKITIHHLLHHRTGIPDFLNDDPNSGDYIFIENKKEDIISRIAAYESAFEPNSKFKYSNSNYNLLGYIIEDVTKKSFSDNLNDRIVKKLGLKNTYFPLKTDLAKNESFSFVFDGKTWEKSPEWSSSLAYSAGAMCSTPSDLTAFMNGLFSGKLVSKEALEQMKTME
;
A
#
# COMPACT_ATOMS: atom_id res chain seq x y z
N ASN A 1 -9.72 21.04 -1.40
CA ASN A 1 -9.47 20.71 0.03
C ASN A 1 -8.08 20.10 0.28
N ALA A 2 -7.20 20.02 -0.73
CA ALA A 2 -5.87 19.38 -0.57
C ALA A 2 -5.01 20.07 0.51
N ASP A 3 -5.14 21.37 0.64
CA ASP A 3 -4.48 22.22 1.64
C ASP A 3 -4.86 21.90 3.10
N LYS A 4 -5.98 21.22 3.31
CA LYS A 4 -6.48 20.78 4.63
C LYS A 4 -6.06 19.36 4.99
N ILE A 5 -5.58 18.59 4.01
CA ILE A 5 -5.24 17.17 4.22
C ILE A 5 -3.85 17.06 4.84
N THR A 6 -3.74 16.31 5.92
CA THR A 6 -2.49 16.04 6.63
C THR A 6 -2.05 14.57 6.45
N ILE A 7 -0.78 14.26 6.76
CA ILE A 7 -0.29 12.88 6.84
C ILE A 7 -1.15 12.03 7.80
N HIS A 8 -1.56 12.62 8.90
CA HIS A 8 -2.45 11.97 9.88
C HIS A 8 -3.79 11.54 9.23
N HIS A 9 -4.43 12.44 8.45
CA HIS A 9 -5.66 12.11 7.73
C HIS A 9 -5.46 10.99 6.70
N LEU A 10 -4.32 10.94 6.00
CA LEU A 10 -3.98 9.85 5.08
C LEU A 10 -3.85 8.51 5.81
N LEU A 11 -3.09 8.47 6.91
CA LEU A 11 -2.87 7.27 7.72
C LEU A 11 -4.18 6.70 8.29
N HIS A 12 -5.11 7.57 8.70
CA HIS A 12 -6.37 7.21 9.35
C HIS A 12 -7.57 7.10 8.41
N HIS A 13 -7.36 7.19 7.09
CA HIS A 13 -8.42 7.15 6.08
C HIS A 13 -9.54 8.20 6.30
N ARG A 14 -9.15 9.42 6.72
CA ARG A 14 -10.06 10.52 7.03
C ARG A 14 -9.92 11.72 6.07
N THR A 15 -9.41 11.49 4.86
CA THR A 15 -9.14 12.55 3.87
C THR A 15 -10.34 13.01 3.07
N GLY A 16 -11.33 12.12 2.86
CA GLY A 16 -12.38 12.33 1.85
C GLY A 16 -11.93 12.01 0.41
N ILE A 17 -10.71 11.58 0.19
CA ILE A 17 -10.22 11.17 -1.14
C ILE A 17 -10.85 9.81 -1.50
N PRO A 18 -11.58 9.70 -2.63
CA PRO A 18 -12.14 8.43 -3.10
C PRO A 18 -11.07 7.37 -3.36
N ASP A 19 -11.48 6.12 -3.28
CA ASP A 19 -10.60 4.99 -3.58
C ASP A 19 -10.54 4.77 -5.10
N PHE A 20 -9.43 5.13 -5.72
CA PHE A 20 -9.24 5.01 -7.16
C PHE A 20 -9.30 3.56 -7.68
N LEU A 21 -9.19 2.55 -6.80
CA LEU A 21 -9.34 1.14 -7.15
C LEU A 21 -10.78 0.66 -7.05
N ASN A 22 -11.48 1.02 -5.98
CA ASN A 22 -12.79 0.48 -5.67
C ASN A 22 -13.96 1.42 -6.05
N ASP A 23 -13.72 2.73 -6.07
CA ASP A 23 -14.75 3.72 -6.41
C ASP A 23 -14.73 4.09 -7.91
N ASP A 24 -13.68 3.69 -8.68
CA ASP A 24 -13.58 3.98 -10.12
C ASP A 24 -14.21 2.85 -10.94
N PRO A 25 -15.31 3.13 -11.69
CA PRO A 25 -15.94 2.12 -12.57
C PRO A 25 -15.02 1.66 -13.71
N ASN A 26 -13.98 2.44 -14.05
CA ASN A 26 -13.01 2.11 -15.10
C ASN A 26 -11.72 1.48 -14.55
N SER A 27 -11.68 1.12 -13.28
CA SER A 27 -10.47 0.54 -12.68
C SER A 27 -9.96 -0.70 -13.41
N GLY A 28 -10.87 -1.49 -14.01
CA GLY A 28 -10.54 -2.65 -14.85
C GLY A 28 -9.61 -2.35 -16.03
N ASP A 29 -9.60 -1.13 -16.53
CA ASP A 29 -8.81 -0.74 -17.71
C ASP A 29 -7.31 -0.63 -17.42
N TYR A 30 -6.94 -0.44 -16.15
CA TYR A 30 -5.56 -0.17 -15.76
C TYR A 30 -5.00 -1.08 -14.65
N ILE A 31 -5.79 -1.99 -14.08
CA ILE A 31 -5.32 -2.89 -13.02
C ILE A 31 -4.27 -3.90 -13.48
N PHE A 32 -4.26 -4.25 -14.78
CA PHE A 32 -3.38 -5.25 -15.35
C PHE A 32 -2.18 -4.67 -16.11
N ILE A 33 -2.08 -3.34 -16.23
CA ILE A 33 -0.99 -2.67 -16.93
C ILE A 33 -0.09 -1.94 -15.94
N GLU A 34 1.15 -1.65 -16.37
CA GLU A 34 2.04 -0.83 -15.59
C GLU A 34 1.55 0.63 -15.59
N ASN A 35 1.43 1.21 -14.40
CA ASN A 35 0.99 2.59 -14.20
C ASN A 35 2.16 3.44 -13.69
N LYS A 36 2.29 4.65 -14.24
CA LYS A 36 3.24 5.64 -13.75
C LYS A 36 2.66 6.39 -12.55
N LYS A 37 3.54 6.89 -11.68
CA LYS A 37 3.18 7.73 -10.53
C LYS A 37 2.26 8.91 -10.94
N GLU A 38 2.64 9.57 -12.02
CA GLU A 38 1.92 10.75 -12.54
C GLU A 38 0.49 10.41 -12.98
N ASP A 39 0.29 9.24 -13.59
CA ASP A 39 -1.02 8.78 -14.04
C ASP A 39 -1.93 8.48 -12.85
N ILE A 40 -1.39 7.80 -11.82
CA ILE A 40 -2.15 7.52 -10.59
C ILE A 40 -2.49 8.81 -9.83
N ILE A 41 -1.55 9.73 -9.70
CA ILE A 41 -1.81 11.04 -9.06
C ILE A 41 -2.87 11.81 -9.84
N SER A 42 -2.81 11.82 -11.18
CA SER A 42 -3.79 12.52 -12.02
C SER A 42 -5.19 11.91 -11.86
N ARG A 43 -5.32 10.58 -11.78
CA ARG A 43 -6.60 9.90 -11.51
C ARG A 43 -7.16 10.29 -10.14
N ILE A 44 -6.34 10.20 -9.09
CA ILE A 44 -6.74 10.59 -7.73
C ILE A 44 -7.17 12.06 -7.69
N ALA A 45 -6.46 12.95 -8.37
CA ALA A 45 -6.77 14.38 -8.40
C ALA A 45 -8.03 14.73 -9.20
N ALA A 46 -8.48 13.83 -10.10
CA ALA A 46 -9.69 14.04 -10.90
C ALA A 46 -11.00 13.81 -10.11
N TYR A 47 -10.94 13.16 -8.95
CA TYR A 47 -12.12 12.94 -8.13
C TYR A 47 -12.49 14.14 -7.29
N GLU A 48 -13.79 14.39 -7.18
CA GLU A 48 -14.31 15.27 -6.14
C GLU A 48 -14.18 14.63 -4.76
N SER A 49 -13.93 15.46 -3.75
CA SER A 49 -13.85 14.98 -2.36
C SER A 49 -15.20 14.43 -1.90
N ALA A 50 -15.23 13.22 -1.37
CA ALA A 50 -16.44 12.58 -0.88
C ALA A 50 -16.98 13.22 0.42
N PHE A 51 -16.11 13.89 1.19
CA PHE A 51 -16.44 14.61 2.42
C PHE A 51 -15.25 15.52 2.84
N GLU A 52 -15.52 16.45 3.74
CA GLU A 52 -14.47 17.31 4.29
C GLU A 52 -13.44 16.50 5.11
N PRO A 53 -12.13 16.81 4.99
CA PRO A 53 -11.09 16.14 5.76
C PRO A 53 -11.42 16.10 7.25
N ASN A 54 -11.16 14.97 7.87
CA ASN A 54 -11.43 14.66 9.28
C ASN A 54 -12.91 14.56 9.69
N SER A 55 -13.88 14.78 8.81
CA SER A 55 -15.30 14.70 9.17
C SER A 55 -15.85 13.27 9.25
N LYS A 56 -15.25 12.32 8.48
CA LYS A 56 -15.69 10.92 8.41
C LYS A 56 -14.49 10.00 8.17
N PHE A 57 -14.68 8.72 8.45
CA PHE A 57 -13.81 7.63 8.02
C PHE A 57 -14.35 7.00 6.73
N LYS A 58 -13.49 6.79 5.76
CA LYS A 58 -13.73 5.90 4.61
C LYS A 58 -12.39 5.36 4.12
N TYR A 59 -12.24 4.04 4.15
CA TYR A 59 -11.05 3.38 3.61
C TYR A 59 -10.80 3.80 2.16
N SER A 60 -9.54 4.06 1.80
CA SER A 60 -9.14 4.43 0.45
C SER A 60 -7.68 4.04 0.20
N ASN A 61 -7.45 3.20 -0.83
CA ASN A 61 -6.11 2.87 -1.30
C ASN A 61 -5.34 4.10 -1.80
N SER A 62 -6.06 5.11 -2.31
CA SER A 62 -5.48 6.39 -2.73
C SER A 62 -4.63 7.02 -1.62
N ASN A 63 -5.09 6.95 -0.36
CA ASN A 63 -4.36 7.52 0.77
C ASN A 63 -2.98 6.89 0.95
N TYR A 64 -2.91 5.57 0.86
CA TYR A 64 -1.65 4.86 1.07
C TYR A 64 -0.72 4.93 -0.14
N ASN A 65 -1.24 5.03 -1.37
CA ASN A 65 -0.40 5.34 -2.53
C ASN A 65 0.22 6.73 -2.42
N LEU A 66 -0.55 7.73 -2.00
CA LEU A 66 -0.03 9.08 -1.75
C LEU A 66 1.04 9.10 -0.65
N LEU A 67 0.86 8.32 0.44
CA LEU A 67 1.90 8.17 1.48
C LEU A 67 3.20 7.60 0.91
N GLY A 68 3.13 6.59 0.05
CA GLY A 68 4.31 6.04 -0.62
C GLY A 68 5.02 7.07 -1.49
N TYR A 69 4.29 7.85 -2.27
CA TYR A 69 4.87 8.92 -3.10
C TYR A 69 5.49 10.03 -2.25
N ILE A 70 4.87 10.39 -1.12
CA ILE A 70 5.44 11.36 -0.17
C ILE A 70 6.77 10.82 0.40
N ILE A 71 6.83 9.54 0.77
CA ILE A 71 8.08 8.92 1.24
C ILE A 71 9.18 9.03 0.19
N GLU A 72 8.89 8.76 -1.09
CA GLU A 72 9.86 8.90 -2.17
C GLU A 72 10.31 10.35 -2.35
N ASP A 73 9.37 11.29 -2.34
CA ASP A 73 9.66 12.70 -2.52
C ASP A 73 10.53 13.27 -1.39
N VAL A 74 10.32 12.81 -0.15
CA VAL A 74 11.13 13.23 1.01
C VAL A 74 12.49 12.56 1.03
N THR A 75 12.54 11.26 0.74
CA THR A 75 13.78 10.47 0.89
C THR A 75 14.66 10.47 -0.36
N LYS A 76 14.11 10.84 -1.51
CA LYS A 76 14.73 10.72 -2.84
C LYS A 76 15.16 9.29 -3.20
N LYS A 77 14.49 8.30 -2.62
CA LYS A 77 14.68 6.88 -2.87
C LYS A 77 13.35 6.26 -3.24
N SER A 78 13.36 5.15 -4.00
CA SER A 78 12.14 4.40 -4.28
C SER A 78 11.46 3.89 -3.00
N PHE A 79 10.15 3.62 -3.07
CA PHE A 79 9.43 2.99 -1.96
C PHE A 79 10.04 1.63 -1.60
N SER A 80 10.42 0.84 -2.61
CA SER A 80 11.10 -0.44 -2.44
C SER A 80 12.44 -0.32 -1.70
N ASP A 81 13.27 0.69 -2.03
CA ASP A 81 14.52 0.95 -1.32
C ASP A 81 14.28 1.36 0.13
N ASN A 82 13.27 2.20 0.37
CA ASN A 82 12.90 2.60 1.73
C ASN A 82 12.43 1.40 2.56
N LEU A 83 11.58 0.53 2.00
CA LEU A 83 11.14 -0.71 2.63
C LEU A 83 12.35 -1.59 2.99
N ASN A 84 13.24 -1.81 2.02
CA ASN A 84 14.41 -2.63 2.19
C ASN A 84 15.35 -2.09 3.26
N ASP A 85 15.71 -0.81 3.20
CA ASP A 85 16.69 -0.20 4.12
C ASP A 85 16.13 -0.05 5.55
N ARG A 86 14.85 0.31 5.68
CA ARG A 86 14.24 0.66 6.98
C ARG A 86 13.63 -0.52 7.71
N ILE A 87 13.22 -1.57 7.00
CA ILE A 87 12.50 -2.72 7.57
C ILE A 87 13.21 -4.02 7.27
N VAL A 88 13.34 -4.39 6.00
CA VAL A 88 13.80 -5.72 5.58
C VAL A 88 15.21 -6.02 6.12
N LYS A 89 16.18 -5.17 5.81
CA LYS A 89 17.56 -5.32 6.31
C LYS A 89 17.66 -5.21 7.82
N LYS A 90 16.90 -4.29 8.41
CA LYS A 90 16.95 -4.02 9.86
C LYS A 90 16.50 -5.22 10.69
N LEU A 91 15.55 -6.00 10.17
CA LEU A 91 14.99 -7.18 10.83
C LEU A 91 15.53 -8.50 10.28
N GLY A 92 16.34 -8.46 9.22
CA GLY A 92 16.87 -9.65 8.55
C GLY A 92 15.80 -10.49 7.86
N LEU A 93 14.76 -9.86 7.32
CA LEU A 93 13.69 -10.53 6.58
C LEU A 93 14.25 -11.08 5.26
N LYS A 94 13.95 -12.31 4.91
CA LYS A 94 14.56 -12.98 3.75
C LYS A 94 13.61 -13.10 2.56
N ASN A 95 12.32 -13.05 2.81
CA ASN A 95 11.26 -13.29 1.83
C ASN A 95 10.24 -12.16 1.79
N THR A 96 10.66 -10.94 2.16
CA THR A 96 9.83 -9.73 2.13
C THR A 96 10.41 -8.76 1.11
N TYR A 97 9.64 -8.46 0.07
CA TYR A 97 10.07 -7.61 -1.02
C TYR A 97 8.89 -7.05 -1.81
N PHE A 98 9.19 -6.14 -2.72
CA PHE A 98 8.22 -5.56 -3.63
C PHE A 98 8.32 -6.28 -4.99
N PRO A 99 7.38 -7.16 -5.37
CA PRO A 99 7.47 -7.95 -6.59
C PRO A 99 7.12 -7.10 -7.82
N LEU A 100 7.70 -7.46 -8.96
CA LEU A 100 7.25 -6.97 -10.26
C LEU A 100 6.20 -7.89 -10.88
N LYS A 101 6.40 -9.21 -10.77
CA LYS A 101 5.51 -10.29 -11.21
C LYS A 101 5.72 -11.50 -10.33
N THR A 102 4.73 -12.40 -10.31
CA THR A 102 4.84 -13.69 -9.61
C THR A 102 6.01 -14.51 -10.14
N ASP A 103 6.91 -14.92 -9.25
CA ASP A 103 8.09 -15.72 -9.55
C ASP A 103 7.99 -17.10 -8.87
N LEU A 104 7.61 -18.13 -9.64
CA LEU A 104 7.49 -19.49 -9.14
C LEU A 104 8.81 -20.04 -8.60
N ALA A 105 9.97 -19.54 -9.06
CA ALA A 105 11.27 -19.96 -8.54
C ALA A 105 11.51 -19.48 -7.10
N LYS A 106 10.74 -18.51 -6.63
CA LYS A 106 10.73 -18.05 -5.25
C LYS A 106 9.64 -18.68 -4.39
N ASN A 107 9.00 -19.75 -4.87
CA ASN A 107 7.84 -20.37 -4.24
C ASN A 107 6.63 -19.45 -4.09
N GLU A 108 6.49 -18.47 -4.98
CA GLU A 108 5.29 -17.66 -5.05
C GLU A 108 4.15 -18.41 -5.74
N SER A 109 2.90 -18.10 -5.41
CA SER A 109 1.72 -18.69 -6.03
C SER A 109 0.99 -17.69 -6.88
N PHE A 110 0.47 -18.13 -8.03
CA PHE A 110 -0.55 -17.37 -8.74
C PHE A 110 -1.87 -17.32 -7.95
N SER A 111 -2.64 -16.27 -8.18
CA SER A 111 -4.02 -16.20 -7.70
C SER A 111 -4.94 -17.03 -8.59
N PHE A 112 -5.91 -17.69 -7.97
CA PHE A 112 -6.97 -18.44 -8.67
C PHE A 112 -8.33 -17.99 -8.16
N VAL A 113 -9.30 -17.93 -9.06
CA VAL A 113 -10.70 -17.62 -8.77
C VAL A 113 -11.52 -18.87 -9.06
N PHE A 114 -12.44 -19.21 -8.15
CA PHE A 114 -13.41 -20.30 -8.36
C PHE A 114 -14.68 -19.73 -8.99
N ASP A 115 -15.00 -20.17 -10.19
CA ASP A 115 -16.19 -19.71 -10.95
C ASP A 115 -17.50 -20.43 -10.54
N GLY A 116 -17.44 -21.31 -9.55
CA GLY A 116 -18.52 -22.20 -9.13
C GLY A 116 -18.41 -23.64 -9.67
N LYS A 117 -17.47 -23.90 -10.57
CA LYS A 117 -17.20 -25.23 -11.19
C LYS A 117 -15.72 -25.56 -11.19
N THR A 118 -14.88 -24.64 -11.64
CA THR A 118 -13.44 -24.82 -11.82
C THR A 118 -12.65 -23.67 -11.22
N TRP A 119 -11.39 -23.95 -10.89
CA TRP A 119 -10.43 -22.95 -10.48
C TRP A 119 -9.73 -22.40 -11.73
N GLU A 120 -9.89 -21.11 -11.98
CA GLU A 120 -9.21 -20.41 -13.07
C GLU A 120 -8.12 -19.51 -12.55
N LYS A 121 -6.97 -19.50 -13.24
CA LYS A 121 -5.88 -18.59 -12.90
C LYS A 121 -6.33 -17.16 -13.15
N SER A 122 -6.29 -16.32 -12.11
CA SER A 122 -6.57 -14.89 -12.24
C SER A 122 -5.44 -14.18 -12.97
N PRO A 123 -5.74 -13.17 -13.81
CA PRO A 123 -4.72 -12.24 -14.29
C PRO A 123 -3.99 -11.58 -13.13
N GLU A 124 -2.70 -11.31 -13.29
CA GLU A 124 -1.90 -10.65 -12.27
C GLU A 124 -2.16 -9.15 -12.29
N TRP A 125 -2.52 -8.61 -11.16
CA TRP A 125 -2.59 -7.16 -10.99
C TRP A 125 -1.18 -6.56 -11.05
N SER A 126 -1.08 -5.39 -11.65
CA SER A 126 0.18 -4.66 -11.65
C SER A 126 0.56 -4.21 -10.24
N SER A 127 1.77 -4.52 -9.81
CA SER A 127 2.30 -4.04 -8.54
C SER A 127 2.42 -2.52 -8.47
N SER A 128 2.53 -1.86 -9.64
CA SER A 128 2.54 -0.39 -9.73
C SER A 128 1.23 0.24 -9.30
N LEU A 129 0.12 -0.48 -9.41
CA LEU A 129 -1.21 0.00 -9.05
C LEU A 129 -1.44 -0.06 -7.53
N ALA A 130 -1.30 -1.26 -6.94
CA ALA A 130 -1.44 -1.44 -5.49
C ALA A 130 -0.32 -0.73 -4.73
N TYR A 131 0.87 -0.67 -5.33
CA TYR A 131 2.04 0.06 -4.88
C TYR A 131 2.21 0.02 -3.34
N SER A 132 2.37 1.16 -2.69
CA SER A 132 2.49 1.26 -1.23
C SER A 132 1.21 0.96 -0.45
N ALA A 133 0.07 0.82 -1.14
CA ALA A 133 -1.19 0.41 -0.52
C ALA A 133 -1.29 -1.12 -0.32
N GLY A 134 -0.45 -1.94 -0.98
CA GLY A 134 -0.56 -3.38 -0.75
C GLY A 134 0.23 -4.32 -1.66
N ALA A 135 1.16 -3.83 -2.51
CA ALA A 135 1.85 -4.69 -3.46
C ALA A 135 3.04 -5.48 -2.89
N MET A 136 3.22 -5.55 -1.59
CA MET A 136 4.35 -6.26 -0.97
C MET A 136 4.09 -7.76 -0.86
N CYS A 137 5.09 -8.58 -1.20
CA CYS A 137 5.14 -10.00 -0.92
C CYS A 137 5.90 -10.28 0.37
N SER A 138 5.43 -11.29 1.12
CA SER A 138 6.08 -11.75 2.35
C SER A 138 5.72 -13.21 2.67
N THR A 139 6.33 -13.76 3.70
CA THR A 139 5.99 -15.06 4.27
C THR A 139 5.46 -14.91 5.71
N PRO A 140 4.69 -15.89 6.23
CA PRO A 140 4.23 -15.87 7.63
C PRO A 140 5.39 -15.73 8.63
N SER A 141 6.54 -16.34 8.35
CA SER A 141 7.73 -16.23 9.19
C SER A 141 8.29 -14.82 9.23
N ASP A 142 8.40 -14.15 8.07
CA ASP A 142 8.87 -12.77 8.00
C ASP A 142 7.86 -11.80 8.62
N LEU A 143 6.55 -12.02 8.43
CA LEU A 143 5.51 -11.24 9.09
C LEU A 143 5.57 -11.36 10.62
N THR A 144 5.82 -12.58 11.13
CA THR A 144 6.04 -12.79 12.57
C THR A 144 7.29 -12.04 13.06
N ALA A 145 8.39 -12.09 12.30
CA ALA A 145 9.60 -11.36 12.63
C ALA A 145 9.37 -9.83 12.59
N PHE A 146 8.61 -9.36 11.62
CA PHE A 146 8.20 -7.94 11.53
C PHE A 146 7.41 -7.51 12.78
N MET A 147 6.37 -8.26 13.16
CA MET A 147 5.56 -7.95 14.34
C MET A 147 6.40 -7.94 15.62
N ASN A 148 7.25 -8.95 15.82
CA ASN A 148 8.18 -9.00 16.94
C ASN A 148 9.15 -7.80 16.94
N GLY A 149 9.68 -7.43 15.77
CA GLY A 149 10.57 -6.28 15.62
C GLY A 149 9.88 -4.96 15.92
N LEU A 150 8.65 -4.78 15.46
CA LEU A 150 7.84 -3.60 15.71
C LEU A 150 7.54 -3.42 17.21
N PHE A 151 6.98 -4.44 17.85
CA PHE A 151 6.56 -4.38 19.25
C PHE A 151 7.73 -4.40 20.24
N SER A 152 8.91 -4.86 19.83
CA SER A 152 10.14 -4.77 20.65
C SER A 152 10.90 -3.46 20.49
N GLY A 153 10.37 -2.48 19.75
CA GLY A 153 10.98 -1.16 19.56
C GLY A 153 12.18 -1.13 18.62
N LYS A 154 12.36 -2.17 17.78
CA LYS A 154 13.46 -2.19 16.80
C LYS A 154 13.21 -1.28 15.60
N LEU A 155 11.96 -0.99 15.26
CA LEU A 155 11.59 -0.21 14.07
C LEU A 155 11.26 1.23 14.38
N VAL A 156 10.50 1.47 15.43
CA VAL A 156 9.99 2.78 15.84
C VAL A 156 10.22 3.00 17.33
N SER A 157 10.14 4.25 17.78
CA SER A 157 10.20 4.56 19.22
C SER A 157 8.94 4.05 19.95
N LYS A 158 9.00 3.98 21.27
CA LYS A 158 7.86 3.60 22.10
C LYS A 158 6.68 4.56 21.92
N GLU A 159 6.97 5.85 21.85
CA GLU A 159 5.98 6.91 21.66
C GLU A 159 5.29 6.78 20.30
N ALA A 160 6.05 6.52 19.23
CA ALA A 160 5.49 6.29 17.89
C ALA A 160 4.65 5.01 17.86
N LEU A 161 5.07 3.93 18.54
CA LEU A 161 4.28 2.70 18.63
C LEU A 161 2.95 2.92 19.37
N GLU A 162 2.96 3.71 20.45
CA GLU A 162 1.72 4.06 21.15
C GLU A 162 0.78 4.88 20.25
N GLN A 163 1.31 5.85 19.49
CA GLN A 163 0.50 6.58 18.49
C GLN A 163 -0.11 5.65 17.44
N MET A 164 0.66 4.67 16.92
CA MET A 164 0.14 3.68 15.94
C MET A 164 -1.00 2.82 16.51
N LYS A 165 -1.09 2.62 17.83
CA LYS A 165 -2.13 1.84 18.50
C LYS A 165 -3.34 2.66 18.92
N THR A 166 -3.24 3.98 18.89
CA THR A 166 -4.35 4.87 19.26
C THR A 166 -5.41 4.84 18.15
N MET A 167 -6.60 4.44 18.51
CA MET A 167 -7.76 4.48 17.60
C MET A 167 -8.48 5.82 17.77
N GLU A 168 -8.88 6.44 16.64
CA GLU A 168 -9.66 7.68 16.57
C GLU A 168 -10.99 7.48 15.87
#